data_e13a05978b2bf357a9d637d0d139b172
#
_entry.id   e13a05978b2bf357a9d637d0d139b172
#
_cell.length_a   1.000
_cell.length_b   1.000
_cell.length_c   1.000
_cell.angle_alpha   90.00
_cell.angle_beta   90.00
_cell.angle_gamma   90.00
#
_symmetry.space_group_name_H-M   'P 1'
#
loop_
_entity.id
_entity.type
_entity.pdbx_description
1 polymer ?
#
loop_
_entity_poly.entity_id
_entity_poly.type
_entity_poly.pdbx_seq_one_letter_code
_entity_poly.pdbx_strand_id
1 'polypeptide(L)'
;MIMKHWILTLACLVLFTENRDTLLSATAQNARPHILFAIADDWSYGHASAYGCSWVETPAFDRLAREGLLFDHAYTPNAKCAPSRATILTGRYSWQLEEAANHVCPFPPKFGGFMERLSAGGYQTGYTGKGWGPGTAKDVSGKPRLITGKAYQGAKRRPKASGISHNDYASNFETFLNEQKPGQPWAFWYGTTEPHRGYEYGSGVRLGKKLNQIDRVPAYWPDNDITRNDMLDYAIEVEHYDHHLERILSLLEERGLLDQTLVVATSDHGMPFPRVKGQAYLHSNHVPLAIRWPDGIQGSGRRIADFVNFTDLAPTFLEAAGIQSPGPIMQAMSGHSLFDIFKASGSGQINPERNRVLVGKERHDIGRPNDWGYPIRGILTSDWLYLHNFEPARWPAGNPETGYLNCDGSPLKTQILEARRKGLSTASWELSFGKRPEEELYHVAMDEDCMNNLAESTEHQETSTRLKDLMQRDLLQHQDPRMLGKGDVFDSYPFVNESNVHFYERYMSGERPRTGWVHPSDFEAAALE
;
A
#
# COMPACT_ATOMS: atom_id res chain seq x y z
N MET A 1 41.49 -68.07 -8.68
CA MET A 1 41.19 -67.47 -7.39
C MET A 1 41.42 -65.94 -7.42
N ILE A 2 40.96 -65.25 -8.52
CA ILE A 2 41.18 -63.80 -8.74
C ILE A 2 39.90 -63.07 -9.25
N MET A 3 38.71 -63.68 -9.09
CA MET A 3 37.49 -63.11 -9.66
C MET A 3 36.39 -62.74 -8.67
N LYS A 4 36.70 -62.71 -7.38
CA LYS A 4 35.72 -62.36 -6.31
C LYS A 4 35.92 -61.00 -5.65
N HIS A 5 36.98 -60.25 -5.97
CA HIS A 5 37.28 -58.97 -5.27
C HIS A 5 36.82 -57.71 -6.06
N TRP A 6 36.40 -57.81 -7.32
CA TRP A 6 36.02 -56.66 -8.14
C TRP A 6 34.50 -56.30 -8.05
N ILE A 7 33.65 -57.22 -7.60
CA ILE A 7 32.21 -56.98 -7.50
C ILE A 7 31.81 -56.22 -6.20
N LEU A 8 32.62 -56.32 -5.15
CA LEU A 8 32.32 -55.57 -3.92
C LEU A 8 32.71 -54.08 -3.96
N THR A 9 33.65 -53.70 -4.83
CA THR A 9 34.08 -52.28 -4.95
C THR A 9 33.13 -51.46 -5.82
N LEU A 10 32.42 -52.08 -6.75
CA LEU A 10 31.44 -51.38 -7.58
C LEU A 10 30.10 -51.12 -6.85
N ALA A 11 29.70 -52.04 -5.96
CA ALA A 11 28.47 -51.88 -5.16
C ALA A 11 28.57 -50.78 -4.12
N CYS A 12 29.77 -50.52 -3.56
CA CYS A 12 29.96 -49.42 -2.59
C CYS A 12 29.99 -48.02 -3.28
N LEU A 13 30.40 -47.92 -4.56
CA LEU A 13 30.43 -46.62 -5.27
C LEU A 13 29.05 -46.19 -5.71
N VAL A 14 28.15 -47.11 -6.09
CA VAL A 14 26.76 -46.78 -6.51
C VAL A 14 25.91 -46.39 -5.28
N LEU A 15 26.11 -46.99 -4.12
CA LEU A 15 25.38 -46.63 -2.91
C LEU A 15 25.79 -45.27 -2.31
N PHE A 16 27.00 -44.77 -2.60
CA PHE A 16 27.45 -43.44 -2.16
C PHE A 16 26.97 -42.30 -3.07
N THR A 17 26.66 -42.55 -4.34
CA THR A 17 26.13 -41.53 -5.26
C THR A 17 24.63 -41.32 -5.07
N GLU A 18 23.83 -42.36 -4.85
CA GLU A 18 22.41 -42.24 -4.61
C GLU A 18 22.10 -41.54 -3.25
N ASN A 19 22.94 -41.74 -2.23
CA ASN A 19 22.78 -41.06 -0.95
C ASN A 19 23.18 -39.56 -0.97
N ARG A 20 24.06 -39.14 -1.86
CA ARG A 20 24.43 -37.73 -1.99
C ARG A 20 23.35 -36.91 -2.68
N ASP A 21 22.74 -37.42 -3.71
CA ASP A 21 21.68 -36.72 -4.46
C ASP A 21 20.36 -36.69 -3.65
N THR A 22 20.05 -37.72 -2.88
CA THR A 22 18.93 -37.73 -1.94
C THR A 22 19.14 -36.81 -0.72
N LEU A 23 20.35 -36.68 -0.23
CA LEU A 23 20.69 -35.75 0.86
C LEU A 23 20.72 -34.31 0.38
N LEU A 24 21.18 -34.03 -0.84
CA LEU A 24 21.15 -32.68 -1.43
C LEU A 24 19.71 -32.25 -1.78
N SER A 25 18.88 -33.17 -2.26
CA SER A 25 17.45 -32.91 -2.54
C SER A 25 16.64 -32.72 -1.25
N ALA A 26 16.92 -33.45 -0.18
CA ALA A 26 16.24 -33.30 1.12
C ALA A 26 16.64 -32.03 1.89
N THR A 27 17.86 -31.50 1.66
CA THR A 27 18.31 -30.24 2.29
C THR A 27 17.82 -28.99 1.57
N ALA A 28 17.50 -29.06 0.27
CA ALA A 28 16.95 -27.94 -0.48
C ALA A 28 15.46 -27.66 -0.13
N GLN A 29 14.72 -28.66 0.34
CA GLN A 29 13.27 -28.58 0.57
C GLN A 29 12.85 -27.92 1.89
N ASN A 30 13.80 -27.47 2.73
CA ASN A 30 13.53 -26.90 4.08
C ASN A 30 14.22 -25.57 4.39
N ALA A 31 14.85 -24.91 3.44
CA ALA A 31 15.44 -23.60 3.66
C ALA A 31 14.35 -22.53 3.71
N ARG A 32 14.22 -21.81 4.82
CA ARG A 32 13.30 -20.66 4.94
C ARG A 32 13.71 -19.57 3.93
N PRO A 33 12.78 -19.03 3.11
CA PRO A 33 13.14 -18.03 2.12
C PRO A 33 13.65 -16.75 2.76
N HIS A 34 14.45 -16.01 2.03
CA HIS A 34 14.61 -14.59 2.26
C HIS A 34 13.33 -13.86 1.84
N ILE A 35 13.08 -12.68 2.40
CA ILE A 35 11.89 -11.89 2.10
C ILE A 35 12.30 -10.47 1.73
N LEU A 36 11.99 -10.05 0.50
CA LEU A 36 12.08 -8.67 0.05
C LEU A 36 10.67 -8.12 -0.11
N PHE A 37 10.28 -7.20 0.76
CA PHE A 37 9.04 -6.46 0.63
C PHE A 37 9.34 -5.07 0.08
N ALA A 38 9.01 -4.85 -1.20
CA ALA A 38 9.21 -3.60 -1.92
C ALA A 38 7.89 -2.83 -2.00
N ILE A 39 7.82 -1.68 -1.34
CA ILE A 39 6.61 -0.88 -1.22
C ILE A 39 6.88 0.58 -1.62
N ALA A 40 6.17 1.05 -2.64
CA ALA A 40 6.11 2.47 -3.00
C ALA A 40 5.19 3.25 -2.05
N ASP A 41 5.28 4.56 -2.07
CA ASP A 41 4.42 5.48 -1.32
C ASP A 41 3.53 6.25 -2.30
N ASP A 42 2.21 5.95 -2.34
CA ASP A 42 1.24 6.63 -3.21
C ASP A 42 1.21 6.17 -4.70
N TRP A 43 1.27 4.88 -5.02
CA TRP A 43 1.23 4.38 -6.40
C TRP A 43 -0.05 3.58 -6.70
N SER A 44 -0.90 4.09 -7.62
CA SER A 44 -2.17 3.46 -8.01
C SER A 44 -1.99 2.26 -8.96
N TYR A 45 -2.92 1.30 -8.85
CA TYR A 45 -3.14 0.26 -9.86
C TYR A 45 -3.30 0.86 -11.26
N GLY A 46 -2.88 0.09 -12.27
CA GLY A 46 -2.95 0.51 -13.67
C GLY A 46 -1.73 1.33 -14.13
N HIS A 47 -0.97 1.95 -13.24
CA HIS A 47 0.20 2.75 -13.59
C HIS A 47 1.50 1.94 -13.57
N ALA A 48 1.49 0.80 -14.27
CA ALA A 48 2.66 -0.03 -14.57
C ALA A 48 2.50 -0.64 -15.96
N SER A 49 3.63 -0.87 -16.66
CA SER A 49 3.61 -1.44 -18.02
C SER A 49 2.96 -2.84 -18.05
N ALA A 50 3.12 -3.64 -16.99
CA ALA A 50 2.48 -4.96 -16.85
C ALA A 50 0.93 -4.89 -16.86
N TYR A 51 0.34 -3.76 -16.50
CA TYR A 51 -1.10 -3.50 -16.60
C TYR A 51 -1.52 -2.79 -17.90
N GLY A 52 -0.55 -2.51 -18.80
CA GLY A 52 -0.80 -1.87 -20.09
C GLY A 52 -0.58 -0.36 -20.10
N CYS A 53 -0.07 0.25 -19.03
CA CYS A 53 0.27 1.67 -19.00
C CYS A 53 1.42 1.98 -19.97
N SER A 54 1.20 2.95 -20.87
CA SER A 54 2.18 3.32 -21.90
C SER A 54 3.08 4.51 -21.51
N TRP A 55 2.73 5.22 -20.42
CA TRP A 55 3.39 6.45 -20.01
C TRP A 55 4.20 6.33 -18.69
N VAL A 56 4.14 5.18 -18.02
CA VAL A 56 4.97 4.81 -16.86
C VAL A 56 5.76 3.54 -17.20
N GLU A 57 7.08 3.59 -17.07
CA GLU A 57 7.98 2.47 -17.39
C GLU A 57 8.40 1.76 -16.09
N THR A 58 8.04 0.48 -15.95
CA THR A 58 8.28 -0.31 -14.73
C THR A 58 8.93 -1.67 -15.02
N PRO A 59 10.11 -1.72 -15.68
CA PRO A 59 10.72 -2.98 -16.13
C PRO A 59 11.00 -3.99 -15.01
N ALA A 60 11.33 -3.54 -13.79
CA ALA A 60 11.57 -4.42 -12.67
C ALA A 60 10.28 -5.04 -12.12
N PHE A 61 9.22 -4.25 -11.96
CA PHE A 61 7.89 -4.75 -11.61
C PHE A 61 7.34 -5.71 -12.67
N ASP A 62 7.51 -5.37 -13.95
CA ASP A 62 7.09 -6.22 -15.07
C ASP A 62 7.87 -7.56 -15.11
N ARG A 63 9.15 -7.53 -14.72
CA ARG A 63 9.95 -8.77 -14.54
C ARG A 63 9.33 -9.64 -13.45
N LEU A 64 8.99 -9.10 -12.30
CA LEU A 64 8.34 -9.85 -11.21
C LEU A 64 7.00 -10.43 -11.66
N ALA A 65 6.19 -9.67 -12.39
CA ALA A 65 4.92 -10.12 -12.96
C ALA A 65 5.10 -11.28 -13.94
N ARG A 66 6.09 -11.20 -14.82
CA ARG A 66 6.39 -12.24 -15.83
C ARG A 66 6.99 -13.50 -15.21
N GLU A 67 7.81 -13.37 -14.19
CA GLU A 67 8.50 -14.48 -13.53
C GLU A 67 7.73 -15.04 -12.32
N GLY A 68 6.61 -14.44 -11.95
CA GLY A 68 5.79 -14.80 -10.79
C GLY A 68 4.30 -14.66 -11.02
N LEU A 69 3.64 -13.93 -10.15
CA LEU A 69 2.20 -13.65 -10.17
C LEU A 69 1.96 -12.16 -10.30
N LEU A 70 1.02 -11.77 -11.18
CA LEU A 70 0.46 -10.43 -11.30
C LEU A 70 -0.99 -10.46 -10.80
N PHE A 71 -1.34 -9.60 -9.86
CA PHE A 71 -2.67 -9.55 -9.28
C PHE A 71 -3.49 -8.39 -9.88
N ASP A 72 -4.72 -8.69 -10.32
CA ASP A 72 -5.65 -7.70 -10.86
C ASP A 72 -6.46 -6.99 -9.76
N HIS A 73 -6.60 -7.59 -8.60
CA HIS A 73 -7.47 -7.12 -7.53
C HIS A 73 -6.76 -7.10 -6.17
N ALA A 74 -5.74 -6.22 -6.04
CA ALA A 74 -5.06 -5.99 -4.77
C ALA A 74 -5.46 -4.64 -4.16
N TYR A 75 -5.86 -4.64 -2.88
CA TYR A 75 -6.43 -3.47 -2.23
C TYR A 75 -5.86 -3.23 -0.84
N THR A 76 -5.57 -1.96 -0.55
CA THR A 76 -5.43 -1.51 0.84
C THR A 76 -6.81 -1.22 1.44
N PRO A 77 -7.09 -1.61 2.69
CA PRO A 77 -8.39 -1.27 3.29
C PRO A 77 -8.49 0.19 3.73
N ASN A 78 -7.37 0.94 3.80
CA ASN A 78 -7.37 2.34 4.21
C ASN A 78 -6.31 3.10 3.42
N ALA A 79 -6.74 4.00 2.54
CA ALA A 79 -5.90 4.69 1.57
C ALA A 79 -5.12 5.87 2.18
N LYS A 80 -4.32 5.60 3.22
CA LYS A 80 -3.38 6.56 3.83
C LYS A 80 -2.19 5.81 4.44
N CYS A 81 -1.01 6.41 4.39
CA CYS A 81 0.28 5.78 4.73
C CYS A 81 0.29 5.00 6.06
N ALA A 82 0.10 5.66 7.22
CA ALA A 82 0.23 5.00 8.52
C ALA A 82 -0.79 3.87 8.74
N PRO A 83 -2.11 4.04 8.50
CA PRO A 83 -3.09 2.97 8.70
C PRO A 83 -2.95 1.83 7.68
N SER A 84 -2.60 2.10 6.41
CA SER A 84 -2.30 1.05 5.44
C SER A 84 -1.09 0.22 5.86
N ARG A 85 0.02 0.89 6.20
CA ARG A 85 1.24 0.21 6.65
C ARG A 85 1.07 -0.52 7.98
N ALA A 86 0.19 -0.03 8.87
CA ALA A 86 -0.20 -0.75 10.08
C ALA A 86 -0.99 -2.04 9.75
N THR A 87 -1.89 -1.99 8.79
CA THR A 87 -2.61 -3.17 8.28
C THR A 87 -1.64 -4.21 7.72
N ILE A 88 -0.70 -3.79 6.86
CA ILE A 88 0.33 -4.68 6.28
C ILE A 88 1.15 -5.36 7.38
N LEU A 89 1.60 -4.59 8.37
CA LEU A 89 2.45 -5.12 9.45
C LEU A 89 1.72 -6.13 10.35
N THR A 90 0.43 -5.90 10.62
CA THR A 90 -0.31 -6.67 11.64
C THR A 90 -1.21 -7.76 11.08
N GLY A 91 -1.54 -7.72 9.78
CA GLY A 91 -2.55 -8.60 9.17
C GLY A 91 -3.97 -8.31 9.66
N ARG A 92 -4.23 -7.08 10.16
CA ARG A 92 -5.52 -6.64 10.71
C ARG A 92 -6.00 -5.40 9.97
N TYR A 93 -7.30 -5.22 9.91
CA TYR A 93 -7.87 -3.97 9.43
C TYR A 93 -7.44 -2.81 10.32
N SER A 94 -7.19 -1.63 9.73
CA SER A 94 -6.73 -0.46 10.49
C SER A 94 -7.67 -0.08 11.63
N TRP A 95 -8.99 -0.18 11.44
CA TRP A 95 -9.99 0.12 12.49
C TRP A 95 -10.01 -0.88 13.66
N GLN A 96 -9.25 -1.98 13.60
CA GLN A 96 -9.01 -2.90 14.71
C GLN A 96 -7.74 -2.55 15.51
N LEU A 97 -7.02 -1.49 15.12
CA LEU A 97 -5.69 -1.13 15.63
C LEU A 97 -5.70 0.13 16.50
N GLU A 98 -6.88 0.51 17.00
CA GLU A 98 -7.05 1.68 17.87
C GLU A 98 -6.47 2.96 17.26
N GLU A 99 -5.49 3.63 17.91
CA GLU A 99 -4.87 4.85 17.40
C GLU A 99 -4.28 4.68 16.00
N ALA A 100 -3.78 3.47 15.66
CA ALA A 100 -3.20 3.20 14.35
C ALA A 100 -4.24 3.07 13.22
N ALA A 101 -5.54 3.25 13.51
CA ALA A 101 -6.57 3.50 12.52
C ALA A 101 -6.43 4.88 11.86
N ASN A 102 -5.81 5.81 12.55
CA ASN A 102 -5.62 7.20 12.17
C ASN A 102 -4.23 7.44 11.53
N HIS A 103 -4.09 8.57 10.86
CA HIS A 103 -2.81 9.05 10.35
C HIS A 103 -2.10 9.91 11.40
N VAL A 104 -0.76 10.00 11.37
CA VAL A 104 0.07 10.76 12.34
C VAL A 104 -0.29 10.39 13.79
N CYS A 105 -0.24 9.12 14.10
CA CYS A 105 -0.71 8.54 15.35
C CYS A 105 0.38 7.77 16.11
N PRO A 106 0.19 7.43 17.39
CA PRO A 106 0.99 6.39 18.03
C PRO A 106 0.58 5.01 17.47
N PHE A 107 1.57 4.11 17.35
CA PHE A 107 1.29 2.70 17.09
C PHE A 107 1.20 1.99 18.45
N PRO A 108 0.03 1.44 18.82
CA PRO A 108 -0.15 0.85 20.15
C PRO A 108 0.81 -0.32 20.39
N PRO A 109 1.49 -0.37 21.54
CA PRO A 109 2.54 -1.37 21.80
C PRO A 109 2.04 -2.82 21.85
N LYS A 110 0.74 -3.02 22.10
CA LYS A 110 0.13 -4.36 22.16
C LYS A 110 -0.04 -5.03 20.80
N PHE A 111 0.07 -4.29 19.69
CA PHE A 111 0.03 -4.85 18.35
C PHE A 111 1.44 -5.05 17.83
N GLY A 112 1.86 -6.31 17.67
CA GLY A 112 3.11 -6.67 17.03
C GLY A 112 2.98 -6.75 15.52
N GLY A 113 4.08 -6.47 14.80
CA GLY A 113 4.16 -6.59 13.35
C GLY A 113 4.87 -7.88 12.90
N PHE A 114 4.61 -8.30 11.63
CA PHE A 114 5.25 -9.49 11.08
C PHE A 114 6.79 -9.37 11.03
N MET A 115 7.34 -8.18 10.81
CA MET A 115 8.80 -7.96 10.83
C MET A 115 9.40 -8.22 12.22
N GLU A 116 8.73 -7.79 13.29
CA GLU A 116 9.15 -8.11 14.66
C GLU A 116 9.00 -9.62 14.93
N ARG A 117 7.95 -10.25 14.41
CA ARG A 117 7.72 -11.69 14.56
C ARG A 117 8.75 -12.52 13.78
N LEU A 118 9.13 -12.09 12.58
CA LEU A 118 10.24 -12.67 11.81
C LEU A 118 11.57 -12.54 12.57
N SER A 119 11.86 -11.35 13.11
CA SER A 119 13.08 -11.12 13.92
C SER A 119 13.14 -12.05 15.13
N ALA A 120 12.04 -12.18 15.88
CA ALA A 120 11.94 -13.16 16.99
C ALA A 120 12.06 -14.61 16.51
N GLY A 121 11.72 -14.91 15.26
CA GLY A 121 11.89 -16.20 14.60
C GLY A 121 13.27 -16.45 13.99
N GLY A 122 14.24 -15.57 14.24
CA GLY A 122 15.63 -15.72 13.81
C GLY A 122 15.99 -15.10 12.46
N TYR A 123 15.08 -14.34 11.83
CA TYR A 123 15.41 -13.52 10.67
C TYR A 123 16.21 -12.29 11.07
N GLN A 124 17.17 -11.89 10.25
CA GLN A 124 17.69 -10.53 10.32
C GLN A 124 16.74 -9.59 9.60
N THR A 125 16.31 -8.50 10.26
CA THR A 125 15.33 -7.56 9.70
C THR A 125 15.93 -6.18 9.52
N GLY A 126 15.61 -5.53 8.40
CA GLY A 126 16.06 -4.18 8.11
C GLY A 126 15.14 -3.46 7.14
N TYR A 127 15.30 -2.13 7.04
CA TYR A 127 14.59 -1.33 6.05
C TYR A 127 15.43 -0.16 5.53
N THR A 128 15.04 0.32 4.36
CA THR A 128 15.53 1.60 3.80
C THR A 128 14.37 2.47 3.36
N GLY A 129 14.55 3.79 3.42
CA GLY A 129 13.53 4.78 3.08
C GLY A 129 12.45 4.90 4.14
N LYS A 130 11.19 4.70 3.77
CA LYS A 130 10.02 4.82 4.64
C LYS A 130 9.58 3.45 5.14
N GLY A 131 9.67 3.24 6.46
CA GLY A 131 9.09 2.10 7.14
C GLY A 131 7.61 2.31 7.46
N TRP A 132 7.18 2.06 8.71
CA TRP A 132 5.88 2.50 9.19
C TRP A 132 5.92 3.98 9.58
N GLY A 133 4.87 4.70 9.24
CA GLY A 133 4.67 6.12 9.56
C GLY A 133 3.79 6.83 8.53
N PRO A 134 3.52 8.13 8.77
CA PRO A 134 3.99 8.97 9.87
C PRO A 134 3.30 8.67 11.21
N GLY A 135 4.09 8.77 12.28
CA GLY A 135 3.62 8.50 13.63
C GLY A 135 4.76 8.13 14.57
N THR A 136 4.44 7.60 15.73
CA THR A 136 5.42 7.14 16.73
C THR A 136 5.15 5.70 17.12
N ALA A 137 6.16 4.83 17.08
CA ALA A 137 6.08 3.46 17.57
C ALA A 137 7.01 3.30 18.78
N LYS A 138 6.44 3.08 19.96
CA LYS A 138 7.17 2.88 21.22
C LYS A 138 6.72 1.59 21.88
N ASP A 139 7.63 0.98 22.64
CA ASP A 139 7.30 -0.16 23.50
C ASP A 139 6.62 0.30 24.80
N VAL A 140 6.23 -0.64 25.64
CA VAL A 140 5.59 -0.36 26.95
C VAL A 140 6.48 0.43 27.92
N SER A 141 7.80 0.47 27.67
CA SER A 141 8.76 1.28 28.44
C SER A 141 8.99 2.68 27.87
N GLY A 142 8.35 3.00 26.73
CA GLY A 142 8.50 4.26 26.01
C GLY A 142 9.68 4.35 25.04
N LYS A 143 10.43 3.25 24.84
CA LYS A 143 11.56 3.20 23.89
C LYS A 143 11.06 3.01 22.46
N PRO A 144 11.74 3.60 21.45
CA PRO A 144 11.41 3.38 20.04
C PRO A 144 11.44 1.88 19.68
N ARG A 145 10.41 1.42 18.95
CA ARG A 145 10.34 0.06 18.41
C ARG A 145 10.94 0.00 17.01
N LEU A 146 11.61 -1.11 16.71
CA LEU A 146 12.12 -1.42 15.37
C LEU A 146 11.04 -2.19 14.57
N ILE A 147 9.86 -1.58 14.42
CA ILE A 147 8.67 -2.23 13.86
C ILE A 147 8.84 -2.71 12.41
N THR A 148 9.79 -2.12 11.67
CA THR A 148 10.18 -2.54 10.31
C THR A 148 11.65 -3.02 10.24
N GLY A 149 12.30 -3.23 11.39
CA GLY A 149 13.70 -3.64 11.51
C GLY A 149 14.68 -2.48 11.65
N LYS A 150 15.99 -2.79 11.53
CA LYS A 150 17.08 -1.79 11.59
C LYS A 150 17.08 -0.90 10.36
N ALA A 151 17.24 0.42 10.56
CA ALA A 151 17.30 1.40 9.48
C ALA A 151 18.65 1.39 8.74
N TYR A 152 18.61 1.41 7.41
CA TYR A 152 19.76 1.55 6.51
C TYR A 152 19.51 2.77 5.60
N GLN A 153 20.07 3.91 5.96
CA GLN A 153 19.79 5.23 5.35
C GLN A 153 21.07 6.00 4.98
N GLY A 154 22.25 5.37 5.10
CA GLY A 154 23.54 6.06 4.99
C GLY A 154 23.94 6.40 3.54
N ALA A 155 23.65 5.51 2.59
CA ALA A 155 23.99 5.74 1.19
C ALA A 155 23.09 6.81 0.56
N LYS A 156 23.70 7.75 -0.16
CA LYS A 156 23.00 8.87 -0.81
C LYS A 156 23.43 8.99 -2.27
N ARG A 157 22.48 9.41 -3.11
CA ARG A 157 22.67 9.66 -4.53
C ARG A 157 21.91 10.93 -4.93
N ARG A 158 22.48 11.71 -5.84
CA ARG A 158 21.78 12.88 -6.39
C ARG A 158 20.63 12.42 -7.29
N PRO A 159 19.40 12.85 -7.03
CA PRO A 159 18.25 12.48 -7.86
C PRO A 159 18.21 13.25 -9.18
N LYS A 160 17.37 12.78 -10.12
CA LYS A 160 17.19 13.41 -11.45
C LYS A 160 16.29 14.65 -11.42
N ALA A 161 15.47 14.79 -10.38
CA ALA A 161 14.57 15.93 -10.14
C ALA A 161 14.57 16.31 -8.66
N SER A 162 14.26 17.58 -8.35
CA SER A 162 13.98 17.99 -6.98
C SER A 162 12.65 17.38 -6.54
N GLY A 163 12.53 17.02 -5.25
CA GLY A 163 11.38 16.26 -4.75
C GLY A 163 11.70 14.78 -4.57
N ILE A 164 12.40 14.17 -5.50
CA ILE A 164 12.92 12.80 -5.36
C ILE A 164 13.96 12.75 -4.23
N SER A 165 13.86 11.71 -3.39
CA SER A 165 14.78 11.51 -2.27
C SER A 165 16.23 11.33 -2.72
N HIS A 166 17.16 11.84 -1.91
CA HIS A 166 18.58 11.56 -2.07
C HIS A 166 18.99 10.16 -1.57
N ASN A 167 18.07 9.36 -1.07
CA ASN A 167 18.37 8.04 -0.52
C ASN A 167 18.74 7.05 -1.65
N ASP A 168 19.94 6.47 -1.61
CA ASP A 168 20.31 5.38 -2.52
C ASP A 168 19.81 4.05 -1.92
N TYR A 169 18.55 3.73 -2.18
CA TYR A 169 17.88 2.57 -1.59
C TYR A 169 18.59 1.25 -1.90
N ALA A 170 19.05 1.06 -3.14
CA ALA A 170 19.76 -0.17 -3.53
C ALA A 170 21.11 -0.31 -2.82
N SER A 171 21.88 0.76 -2.71
CA SER A 171 23.16 0.72 -1.97
C SER A 171 22.97 0.57 -0.46
N ASN A 172 21.87 1.06 0.10
CA ASN A 172 21.50 0.79 1.49
C ASN A 172 21.11 -0.68 1.70
N PHE A 173 20.41 -1.30 0.74
CA PHE A 173 20.12 -2.73 0.75
C PHE A 173 21.41 -3.56 0.61
N GLU A 174 22.34 -3.14 -0.25
CA GLU A 174 23.64 -3.79 -0.36
C GLU A 174 24.41 -3.76 0.98
N THR A 175 24.39 -2.62 1.67
CA THR A 175 24.96 -2.50 3.03
C THR A 175 24.33 -3.50 3.98
N PHE A 176 22.99 -3.65 3.96
CA PHE A 176 22.28 -4.66 4.74
C PHE A 176 22.74 -6.07 4.37
N LEU A 177 22.84 -6.41 3.09
CA LEU A 177 23.29 -7.74 2.64
C LEU A 177 24.73 -8.05 3.08
N ASN A 178 25.61 -7.06 3.13
CA ASN A 178 27.00 -7.23 3.57
C ASN A 178 27.12 -7.51 5.09
N GLU A 179 26.11 -7.19 5.88
CA GLU A 179 26.04 -7.47 7.31
C GLU A 179 25.41 -8.87 7.62
N GLN A 180 24.96 -9.60 6.58
CA GLN A 180 24.29 -10.89 6.80
C GLN A 180 25.25 -11.98 7.24
N LYS A 181 24.79 -12.82 8.17
CA LYS A 181 25.50 -14.04 8.55
C LYS A 181 25.19 -15.17 7.56
N PRO A 182 26.18 -15.97 7.15
CA PRO A 182 25.94 -17.12 6.28
C PRO A 182 24.83 -18.05 6.86
N GLY A 183 23.89 -18.43 6.01
CA GLY A 183 22.77 -19.33 6.38
C GLY A 183 21.67 -18.70 7.25
N GLN A 184 21.78 -17.44 7.63
CA GLN A 184 20.71 -16.74 8.35
C GLN A 184 19.69 -16.18 7.35
N PRO A 185 18.38 -16.49 7.45
CA PRO A 185 17.37 -15.86 6.63
C PRO A 185 17.21 -14.38 7.03
N TRP A 186 16.81 -13.58 6.07
CA TRP A 186 16.58 -12.16 6.28
C TRP A 186 15.24 -11.70 5.68
N ALA A 187 14.71 -10.61 6.24
CA ALA A 187 13.58 -9.88 5.70
C ALA A 187 13.93 -8.39 5.59
N PHE A 188 13.76 -7.83 4.42
CA PHE A 188 14.08 -6.43 4.16
C PHE A 188 12.87 -5.68 3.61
N TRP A 189 12.58 -4.53 4.23
CA TRP A 189 11.53 -3.62 3.81
C TRP A 189 12.16 -2.50 2.96
N TYR A 190 12.07 -2.64 1.64
CA TYR A 190 12.41 -1.59 0.69
C TYR A 190 11.20 -0.67 0.54
N GLY A 191 11.14 0.42 1.29
CA GLY A 191 10.07 1.39 1.27
C GLY A 191 10.56 2.73 0.71
N THR A 192 10.22 3.06 -0.53
CA THR A 192 10.55 4.38 -1.06
C THR A 192 9.66 5.46 -0.45
N THR A 193 10.06 6.71 -0.62
CA THR A 193 9.21 7.87 -0.41
C THR A 193 8.51 8.30 -1.70
N GLU A 194 8.90 7.73 -2.82
CA GLU A 194 8.31 7.95 -4.13
C GLU A 194 7.17 6.95 -4.40
N PRO A 195 6.14 7.36 -5.13
CA PRO A 195 5.85 8.67 -5.72
C PRO A 195 5.03 9.63 -4.83
N HIS A 196 5.26 9.66 -3.50
CA HIS A 196 4.66 10.67 -2.62
C HIS A 196 5.04 12.08 -3.06
N ARG A 197 4.09 13.02 -2.96
CA ARG A 197 4.32 14.38 -3.42
C ARG A 197 5.47 15.10 -2.72
N GLY A 198 5.96 16.03 -3.51
CA GLY A 198 7.03 16.95 -3.53
C GLY A 198 7.60 17.07 -4.94
N TYR A 199 6.77 17.01 -6.02
CA TYR A 199 7.27 16.98 -7.40
C TYR A 199 7.84 18.33 -7.85
N GLU A 200 8.92 18.28 -8.64
CA GLU A 200 9.38 19.41 -9.46
C GLU A 200 8.48 19.52 -10.68
N TYR A 201 7.66 20.58 -10.75
CA TYR A 201 6.74 20.79 -11.87
C TYR A 201 7.47 20.82 -13.22
N GLY A 202 7.01 20.03 -14.18
CA GLY A 202 7.60 19.90 -15.51
C GLY A 202 8.81 18.96 -15.57
N SER A 203 9.15 18.27 -14.49
CA SER A 203 10.27 17.34 -14.46
C SER A 203 10.07 16.15 -15.40
N GLY A 204 8.85 15.63 -15.53
CA GLY A 204 8.52 14.56 -16.48
C GLY A 204 8.82 14.96 -17.91
N VAL A 205 8.33 16.13 -18.34
CA VAL A 205 8.59 16.68 -19.68
C VAL A 205 10.08 16.98 -19.88
N ARG A 206 10.73 17.58 -18.90
CA ARG A 206 12.18 17.87 -18.94
C ARG A 206 13.03 16.59 -19.09
N LEU A 207 12.56 15.47 -18.55
CA LEU A 207 13.22 14.16 -18.64
C LEU A 207 12.80 13.36 -19.88
N GLY A 208 12.05 13.96 -20.80
CA GLY A 208 11.77 13.41 -22.14
C GLY A 208 10.38 12.85 -22.34
N LYS A 209 9.51 12.85 -21.32
CA LYS A 209 8.11 12.45 -21.47
C LYS A 209 7.29 13.50 -22.24
N LYS A 210 6.20 13.07 -22.85
CA LYS A 210 5.33 13.94 -23.65
C LYS A 210 3.89 13.88 -23.13
N LEU A 211 3.21 15.01 -23.05
CA LEU A 211 1.83 15.12 -22.57
C LEU A 211 0.85 14.18 -23.29
N ASN A 212 1.06 13.96 -24.58
CA ASN A 212 0.23 13.07 -25.41
C ASN A 212 0.52 11.57 -25.23
N GLN A 213 1.48 11.17 -24.41
CA GLN A 213 1.67 9.77 -24.03
C GLN A 213 0.61 9.30 -23.05
N ILE A 214 0.02 10.23 -22.28
CA ILE A 214 -1.08 9.90 -21.37
C ILE A 214 -2.30 9.60 -22.24
N ASP A 215 -2.70 8.36 -22.26
CA ASP A 215 -3.83 7.83 -23.02
C ASP A 215 -5.17 8.22 -22.39
N ARG A 216 -5.22 8.30 -21.05
CA ARG A 216 -6.42 8.63 -20.29
C ARG A 216 -6.11 9.49 -19.07
N VAL A 217 -6.88 10.55 -18.91
CA VAL A 217 -7.00 11.31 -17.66
C VAL A 217 -8.31 10.89 -16.98
N PRO A 218 -8.30 10.56 -15.66
CA PRO A 218 -9.54 10.27 -14.93
C PRO A 218 -10.62 11.34 -15.13
N ALA A 219 -11.86 10.93 -15.35
CA ALA A 219 -12.96 11.83 -15.75
C ALA A 219 -13.32 12.89 -14.70
N TYR A 220 -12.96 12.68 -13.45
CA TYR A 220 -13.17 13.66 -12.38
C TYR A 220 -12.13 14.79 -12.36
N TRP A 221 -11.13 14.80 -13.25
CA TRP A 221 -10.18 15.90 -13.41
C TRP A 221 -10.35 16.60 -14.76
N PRO A 222 -9.97 17.88 -14.88
CA PRO A 222 -9.90 18.53 -16.18
C PRO A 222 -8.75 17.93 -16.99
N ASP A 223 -9.04 17.48 -18.22
CA ASP A 223 -8.01 17.00 -19.15
C ASP A 223 -7.36 18.18 -19.88
N ASN A 224 -6.20 18.58 -19.43
CA ASN A 224 -5.40 19.66 -20.03
C ASN A 224 -3.91 19.51 -19.68
N ASP A 225 -3.08 20.42 -20.16
CA ASP A 225 -1.64 20.38 -20.01
C ASP A 225 -1.17 20.41 -18.55
N ILE A 226 -1.88 21.10 -17.65
CA ILE A 226 -1.53 21.16 -16.22
C ILE A 226 -1.71 19.78 -15.59
N THR A 227 -2.86 19.14 -15.79
CA THR A 227 -3.15 17.82 -15.27
C THR A 227 -2.18 16.77 -15.83
N ARG A 228 -2.01 16.78 -17.16
CA ARG A 228 -1.11 15.83 -17.84
C ARG A 228 0.33 15.99 -17.39
N ASN A 229 0.80 17.23 -17.21
CA ASN A 229 2.14 17.49 -16.70
C ASN A 229 2.32 16.99 -15.26
N ASP A 230 1.36 17.24 -14.37
CA ASP A 230 1.36 16.75 -12.99
C ASP A 230 1.39 15.19 -12.94
N MET A 231 0.67 14.52 -13.86
CA MET A 231 0.73 13.06 -14.02
C MET A 231 2.08 12.57 -14.54
N LEU A 232 2.74 13.29 -15.45
CA LEU A 232 4.08 12.92 -15.91
C LEU A 232 5.17 13.15 -14.86
N ASP A 233 5.01 14.15 -14.00
CA ASP A 233 5.89 14.38 -12.88
C ASP A 233 5.77 13.24 -11.84
N TYR A 234 4.56 12.74 -11.60
CA TYR A 234 4.32 11.52 -10.84
C TYR A 234 4.95 10.27 -11.50
N ALA A 235 4.87 10.14 -12.82
CA ALA A 235 5.39 8.98 -13.55
C ALA A 235 6.89 8.75 -13.29
N ILE A 236 7.70 9.82 -13.34
CA ILE A 236 9.16 9.69 -13.10
C ILE A 236 9.50 9.29 -11.67
N GLU A 237 8.62 9.57 -10.72
CA GLU A 237 8.78 9.15 -9.33
C GLU A 237 8.49 7.63 -9.19
N VAL A 238 7.46 7.11 -9.88
CA VAL A 238 7.21 5.66 -9.97
C VAL A 238 8.40 4.94 -10.63
N GLU A 239 8.92 5.51 -11.72
CA GLU A 239 10.09 4.96 -12.41
C GLU A 239 11.36 5.01 -11.56
N HIS A 240 11.47 5.97 -10.64
CA HIS A 240 12.56 6.00 -9.67
C HIS A 240 12.46 4.85 -8.67
N TYR A 241 11.26 4.54 -8.16
CA TYR A 241 11.03 3.34 -7.35
C TYR A 241 11.45 2.08 -8.14
N ASP A 242 10.96 1.91 -9.35
CA ASP A 242 11.23 0.73 -10.18
C ASP A 242 12.72 0.58 -10.51
N HIS A 243 13.41 1.70 -10.82
CA HIS A 243 14.86 1.69 -11.06
C HIS A 243 15.67 1.18 -9.85
N HIS A 244 15.28 1.55 -8.62
CA HIS A 244 15.94 1.01 -7.43
C HIS A 244 15.58 -0.46 -7.19
N LEU A 245 14.34 -0.87 -7.50
CA LEU A 245 13.93 -2.27 -7.47
C LEU A 245 14.76 -3.12 -8.44
N GLU A 246 14.97 -2.65 -9.68
CA GLU A 246 15.85 -3.30 -10.66
C GLU A 246 17.26 -3.53 -10.13
N ARG A 247 17.87 -2.50 -9.53
CA ARG A 247 19.20 -2.59 -8.92
C ARG A 247 19.25 -3.60 -7.76
N ILE A 248 18.20 -3.64 -6.93
CA ILE A 248 18.06 -4.61 -5.83
C ILE A 248 17.94 -6.03 -6.35
N LEU A 249 17.13 -6.26 -7.39
CA LEU A 249 17.00 -7.58 -8.03
C LEU A 249 18.31 -8.03 -8.65
N SER A 250 19.05 -7.13 -9.32
CA SER A 250 20.37 -7.41 -9.87
C SER A 250 21.39 -7.82 -8.80
N LEU A 251 21.41 -7.11 -7.65
CA LEU A 251 22.26 -7.48 -6.51
C LEU A 251 21.94 -8.88 -5.97
N LEU A 252 20.66 -9.25 -5.90
CA LEU A 252 20.24 -10.58 -5.47
C LEU A 252 20.66 -11.66 -6.47
N GLU A 253 20.54 -11.38 -7.75
CA GLU A 253 20.93 -12.28 -8.84
C GLU A 253 22.46 -12.52 -8.85
N GLU A 254 23.26 -11.46 -8.79
CA GLU A 254 24.73 -11.51 -8.71
C GLU A 254 25.23 -12.33 -7.52
N ARG A 255 24.47 -12.33 -6.41
CA ARG A 255 24.78 -13.10 -5.20
C ARG A 255 24.17 -14.50 -5.17
N GLY A 256 23.41 -14.90 -6.20
CA GLY A 256 22.70 -16.19 -6.25
C GLY A 256 21.60 -16.34 -5.20
N LEU A 257 21.01 -15.22 -4.74
CA LEU A 257 19.98 -15.18 -3.72
C LEU A 257 18.57 -15.00 -4.27
N LEU A 258 18.41 -14.55 -5.53
CA LEU A 258 17.13 -14.13 -6.08
C LEU A 258 16.08 -15.25 -6.09
N ASP A 259 16.46 -16.48 -6.41
CA ASP A 259 15.51 -17.61 -6.48
C ASP A 259 15.08 -18.10 -5.10
N GLN A 260 15.91 -17.89 -4.08
CA GLN A 260 15.62 -18.20 -2.68
C GLN A 260 14.86 -17.07 -1.96
N THR A 261 14.51 -16.00 -2.68
CA THR A 261 13.86 -14.81 -2.10
C THR A 261 12.40 -14.72 -2.54
N LEU A 262 11.49 -14.66 -1.57
CA LEU A 262 10.12 -14.20 -1.78
C LEU A 262 10.17 -12.68 -1.97
N VAL A 263 9.90 -12.23 -3.19
CA VAL A 263 9.85 -10.80 -3.56
C VAL A 263 8.39 -10.40 -3.73
N VAL A 264 7.95 -9.38 -2.99
CA VAL A 264 6.62 -8.76 -3.13
C VAL A 264 6.83 -7.30 -3.47
N ALA A 265 6.28 -6.83 -4.59
CA ALA A 265 6.31 -5.45 -5.03
C ALA A 265 4.90 -4.86 -5.09
N THR A 266 4.67 -3.72 -4.41
CA THR A 266 3.36 -3.07 -4.29
C THR A 266 3.50 -1.60 -3.90
N SER A 267 2.37 -0.94 -3.59
CA SER A 267 2.26 0.39 -2.98
C SER A 267 1.47 0.33 -1.68
N ASP A 268 1.55 1.36 -0.84
CA ASP A 268 0.72 1.43 0.37
C ASP A 268 -0.72 1.90 0.09
N HIS A 269 -0.93 2.77 -0.88
CA HIS A 269 -2.25 3.20 -1.37
C HIS A 269 -2.12 3.92 -2.73
N GLY A 270 -3.25 4.42 -3.24
CA GLY A 270 -3.31 5.08 -4.54
C GLY A 270 -2.64 6.45 -4.59
N MET A 271 -2.50 6.98 -5.80
CA MET A 271 -1.75 8.18 -6.16
C MET A 271 -2.16 9.45 -5.38
N PRO A 272 -1.20 10.41 -5.15
CA PRO A 272 -1.40 11.56 -4.27
C PRO A 272 -2.10 12.73 -4.98
N PHE A 273 -3.29 12.49 -5.49
CA PHE A 273 -4.07 13.45 -6.27
C PHE A 273 -5.45 13.67 -5.65
N PRO A 274 -6.13 14.82 -5.97
CA PRO A 274 -7.51 15.07 -5.54
C PRO A 274 -8.44 13.91 -5.87
N ARG A 275 -9.43 13.62 -5.01
CA ARG A 275 -10.36 12.48 -5.08
C ARG A 275 -9.74 11.09 -4.84
N VAL A 276 -8.41 10.93 -4.87
CA VAL A 276 -7.74 9.64 -4.73
C VAL A 276 -7.15 9.48 -3.33
N LYS A 277 -6.06 10.18 -3.01
CA LYS A 277 -5.39 10.03 -1.71
C LYS A 277 -6.34 10.40 -0.56
N GLY A 278 -6.41 9.52 0.42
CA GLY A 278 -7.22 9.76 1.61
C GLY A 278 -8.72 9.66 1.40
N GLN A 279 -9.17 9.04 0.31
CA GLN A 279 -10.56 8.70 0.06
C GLN A 279 -10.77 7.17 0.12
N ALA A 280 -11.92 6.67 -0.32
CA ALA A 280 -12.26 5.24 -0.34
C ALA A 280 -12.82 4.79 -1.70
N TYR A 281 -12.53 5.53 -2.76
CA TYR A 281 -12.92 5.17 -4.12
C TYR A 281 -11.98 4.14 -4.73
N LEU A 282 -12.34 3.58 -5.88
CA LEU A 282 -11.56 2.52 -6.53
C LEU A 282 -10.08 2.88 -6.63
N HIS A 283 -9.73 4.01 -7.24
CA HIS A 283 -8.33 4.43 -7.41
C HIS A 283 -7.59 4.79 -6.10
N SER A 284 -8.33 4.98 -5.00
CA SER A 284 -7.73 5.24 -3.67
C SER A 284 -7.14 3.96 -3.06
N ASN A 285 -7.87 2.86 -3.19
CA ASN A 285 -7.58 1.61 -2.49
C ASN A 285 -6.94 0.56 -3.40
N HIS A 286 -7.11 0.64 -4.72
CA HIS A 286 -6.59 -0.31 -5.70
C HIS A 286 -5.12 0.00 -6.00
N VAL A 287 -4.25 -0.97 -5.76
CA VAL A 287 -2.79 -0.83 -5.86
C VAL A 287 -2.17 -1.94 -6.70
N PRO A 288 -1.02 -1.71 -7.32
CA PRO A 288 -0.30 -2.76 -8.04
C PRO A 288 0.21 -3.82 -7.06
N LEU A 289 0.23 -5.08 -7.50
CA LEU A 289 0.82 -6.18 -6.74
C LEU A 289 1.43 -7.21 -7.68
N ALA A 290 2.74 -7.46 -7.53
CA ALA A 290 3.43 -8.57 -8.16
C ALA A 290 4.23 -9.35 -7.13
N ILE A 291 4.20 -10.69 -7.21
CA ILE A 291 4.88 -11.59 -6.27
C ILE A 291 5.70 -12.62 -7.04
N ARG A 292 7.00 -12.72 -6.73
CA ARG A 292 7.91 -13.70 -7.29
C ARG A 292 8.54 -14.54 -6.18
N TRP A 293 8.43 -15.85 -6.30
CA TRP A 293 9.11 -16.82 -5.42
C TRP A 293 9.14 -18.20 -6.08
N PRO A 294 10.17 -18.51 -6.89
CA PRO A 294 10.22 -19.77 -7.65
C PRO A 294 10.12 -21.03 -6.79
N ASP A 295 10.71 -21.02 -5.59
CA ASP A 295 10.69 -22.19 -4.69
C ASP A 295 9.35 -22.42 -4.00
N GLY A 296 8.43 -21.42 -3.97
CA GLY A 296 7.17 -21.51 -3.23
C GLY A 296 5.92 -21.30 -4.06
N ILE A 297 6.03 -20.82 -5.30
CA ILE A 297 4.90 -20.53 -6.20
C ILE A 297 4.90 -21.52 -7.35
N GLN A 298 3.77 -22.23 -7.56
CA GLN A 298 3.61 -23.12 -8.70
C GLN A 298 3.27 -22.32 -9.96
N GLY A 299 4.10 -22.50 -11.01
CA GLY A 299 3.94 -21.79 -12.28
C GLY A 299 4.32 -20.31 -12.21
N SER A 300 4.87 -19.78 -13.28
CA SER A 300 5.25 -18.37 -13.44
C SER A 300 4.38 -17.68 -14.49
N GLY A 301 4.38 -16.34 -14.51
CA GLY A 301 3.64 -15.53 -15.48
C GLY A 301 2.13 -15.66 -15.37
N ARG A 302 1.60 -16.00 -14.19
CA ARG A 302 0.16 -16.15 -13.97
C ARG A 302 -0.45 -14.80 -13.59
N ARG A 303 -1.61 -14.51 -14.17
CA ARG A 303 -2.46 -13.38 -13.83
C ARG A 303 -3.59 -13.84 -12.92
N ILE A 304 -3.75 -13.23 -11.76
CA ILE A 304 -4.62 -13.65 -10.67
C ILE A 304 -5.76 -12.65 -10.49
N ALA A 305 -6.99 -13.14 -10.53
CA ALA A 305 -8.20 -12.33 -10.39
C ALA A 305 -8.87 -12.45 -8.99
N ASP A 306 -8.22 -13.16 -8.07
CA ASP A 306 -8.65 -13.21 -6.67
C ASP A 306 -8.46 -11.84 -6.01
N PHE A 307 -9.42 -11.47 -5.16
CA PHE A 307 -9.32 -10.27 -4.36
C PHE A 307 -8.33 -10.49 -3.21
N VAL A 308 -7.32 -9.64 -3.16
CA VAL A 308 -6.29 -9.62 -2.11
C VAL A 308 -6.44 -8.34 -1.29
N ASN A 309 -6.61 -8.50 0.02
CA ASN A 309 -6.55 -7.39 0.95
C ASN A 309 -5.17 -7.32 1.60
N PHE A 310 -4.68 -6.17 1.93
CA PHE A 310 -3.37 -6.02 2.59
C PHE A 310 -3.28 -6.67 3.98
N THR A 311 -4.40 -7.04 4.57
CA THR A 311 -4.43 -7.93 5.74
C THR A 311 -3.82 -9.30 5.44
N ASP A 312 -3.76 -9.73 4.17
CA ASP A 312 -3.29 -11.05 3.74
C ASP A 312 -1.75 -11.15 3.67
N LEU A 313 -1.04 -10.01 3.66
CA LEU A 313 0.41 -10.00 3.50
C LEU A 313 1.15 -10.56 4.72
N ALA A 314 0.80 -10.12 5.93
CA ALA A 314 1.44 -10.61 7.16
C ALA A 314 1.31 -12.13 7.33
N PRO A 315 0.12 -12.77 7.25
CA PRO A 315 0.01 -14.22 7.34
C PRO A 315 0.76 -14.94 6.24
N THR A 316 0.84 -14.38 5.02
CA THR A 316 1.61 -14.95 3.90
C THR A 316 3.11 -14.97 4.20
N PHE A 317 3.68 -13.87 4.68
CA PHE A 317 5.10 -13.81 5.05
C PHE A 317 5.45 -14.77 6.17
N LEU A 318 4.59 -14.89 7.19
CA LEU A 318 4.83 -15.80 8.31
C LEU A 318 4.71 -17.27 7.89
N GLU A 319 3.74 -17.62 7.03
CA GLU A 319 3.63 -18.97 6.49
C GLU A 319 4.82 -19.33 5.62
N ALA A 320 5.27 -18.43 4.73
CA ALA A 320 6.48 -18.61 3.92
C ALA A 320 7.73 -18.84 4.80
N ALA A 321 7.83 -18.15 5.91
CA ALA A 321 8.92 -18.30 6.88
C ALA A 321 8.82 -19.56 7.76
N GLY A 322 7.73 -20.34 7.68
CA GLY A 322 7.45 -21.47 8.56
C GLY A 322 7.26 -21.06 10.02
N ILE A 323 6.79 -19.84 10.27
CA ILE A 323 6.60 -19.28 11.61
C ILE A 323 5.12 -19.33 11.99
N GLN A 324 4.83 -20.00 13.11
CA GLN A 324 3.44 -20.06 13.60
C GLN A 324 2.87 -18.68 13.89
N SER A 325 1.67 -18.46 13.42
CA SER A 325 0.91 -17.22 13.53
C SER A 325 -0.37 -17.44 14.36
N PRO A 326 -0.76 -16.48 15.22
CA PRO A 326 -0.11 -15.19 15.46
C PRO A 326 1.12 -15.26 16.36
N GLY A 327 1.28 -16.30 17.21
CA GLY A 327 2.36 -16.41 18.21
C GLY A 327 2.27 -15.34 19.32
N PRO A 328 3.28 -15.25 20.18
CA PRO A 328 3.17 -14.44 21.41
C PRO A 328 3.24 -12.93 21.21
N ILE A 329 3.70 -12.45 20.05
CA ILE A 329 3.93 -11.02 19.80
C ILE A 329 2.74 -10.38 19.09
N MET A 330 2.07 -11.11 18.18
CA MET A 330 1.00 -10.60 17.34
C MET A 330 -0.38 -10.99 17.87
N GLN A 331 -1.35 -10.12 17.66
CA GLN A 331 -2.77 -10.45 17.84
C GLN A 331 -3.27 -11.32 16.67
N ALA A 332 -4.43 -11.98 16.85
CA ALA A 332 -5.06 -12.74 15.79
C ALA A 332 -5.28 -11.87 14.55
N MET A 333 -4.85 -12.34 13.38
CA MET A 333 -4.96 -11.63 12.12
C MET A 333 -6.37 -11.81 11.51
N SER A 334 -6.78 -10.83 10.72
CA SER A 334 -8.05 -10.87 9.98
C SER A 334 -7.85 -11.37 8.55
N GLY A 335 -6.65 -11.25 8.03
CA GLY A 335 -6.29 -11.70 6.69
C GLY A 335 -5.99 -13.19 6.60
N HIS A 336 -5.95 -13.69 5.37
CA HIS A 336 -5.68 -15.08 5.03
C HIS A 336 -4.43 -15.17 4.14
N SER A 337 -3.57 -16.16 4.43
CA SER A 337 -2.37 -16.39 3.63
C SER A 337 -2.71 -16.65 2.14
N LEU A 338 -1.86 -16.18 1.24
CA LEU A 338 -1.98 -16.39 -0.22
C LEU A 338 -1.46 -17.76 -0.67
N PHE A 339 -1.19 -18.67 0.24
CA PHE A 339 -0.68 -20.00 -0.10
C PHE A 339 -1.68 -20.87 -0.87
N ASP A 340 -2.97 -20.60 -0.77
CA ASP A 340 -4.00 -21.17 -1.63
C ASP A 340 -3.73 -20.82 -3.12
N ILE A 341 -3.35 -19.58 -3.41
CA ILE A 341 -2.97 -19.10 -4.73
C ILE A 341 -1.58 -19.60 -5.14
N PHE A 342 -0.61 -19.63 -4.22
CA PHE A 342 0.77 -20.05 -4.50
C PHE A 342 0.84 -21.53 -4.89
N LYS A 343 0.04 -22.39 -4.24
CA LYS A 343 0.00 -23.84 -4.50
C LYS A 343 -0.83 -24.22 -5.73
N ALA A 344 -1.66 -23.33 -6.25
CA ALA A 344 -2.39 -23.54 -7.49
C ALA A 344 -1.49 -23.32 -8.71
N SER A 345 -1.86 -23.90 -9.86
CA SER A 345 -1.15 -23.72 -11.14
C SER A 345 -1.95 -22.90 -12.16
N GLY A 346 -3.22 -22.59 -11.89
CA GLY A 346 -4.13 -21.85 -12.78
C GLY A 346 -3.92 -20.35 -12.75
N SER A 347 -4.52 -19.65 -13.73
CA SER A 347 -4.69 -18.19 -13.78
C SER A 347 -6.16 -17.82 -13.58
N GLY A 348 -6.46 -16.53 -13.42
CA GLY A 348 -7.82 -16.05 -13.14
C GLY A 348 -8.17 -16.19 -11.66
N GLN A 349 -9.43 -16.41 -11.35
CA GLN A 349 -9.89 -16.62 -9.99
C GLN A 349 -9.57 -18.06 -9.54
N ILE A 350 -8.77 -18.18 -8.51
CA ILE A 350 -8.32 -19.46 -7.93
C ILE A 350 -9.24 -19.90 -6.78
N ASN A 351 -9.54 -18.97 -5.87
CA ASN A 351 -10.38 -19.22 -4.71
C ASN A 351 -11.65 -18.36 -4.78
N PRO A 352 -12.83 -18.95 -5.02
CA PRO A 352 -14.09 -18.20 -5.14
C PRO A 352 -14.48 -17.39 -3.90
N GLU A 353 -13.93 -17.71 -2.72
CA GLU A 353 -14.18 -16.94 -1.49
C GLU A 353 -13.45 -15.59 -1.48
N ARG A 354 -12.38 -15.45 -2.29
CA ARG A 354 -11.66 -14.20 -2.50
C ARG A 354 -12.34 -13.33 -3.57
N ASN A 355 -13.58 -12.90 -3.30
CA ASN A 355 -14.43 -12.19 -4.27
C ASN A 355 -14.79 -10.77 -3.84
N ARG A 356 -14.25 -10.26 -2.75
CA ARG A 356 -14.50 -8.91 -2.23
C ARG A 356 -13.46 -8.47 -1.22
N VAL A 357 -13.43 -7.17 -0.95
CA VAL A 357 -12.64 -6.56 0.11
C VAL A 357 -13.43 -5.48 0.84
N LEU A 358 -13.11 -5.27 2.12
CA LEU A 358 -13.58 -4.13 2.90
C LEU A 358 -12.61 -2.96 2.73
N VAL A 359 -13.17 -1.75 2.61
CA VAL A 359 -12.43 -0.49 2.57
C VAL A 359 -13.01 0.49 3.58
N GLY A 360 -12.22 1.49 3.99
CA GLY A 360 -12.70 2.49 4.92
C GLY A 360 -11.62 3.48 5.34
N LYS A 361 -11.99 4.41 6.18
CA LYS A 361 -11.07 5.38 6.80
C LYS A 361 -11.64 5.91 8.11
N GLU A 362 -10.73 6.51 8.88
CA GLU A 362 -11.05 7.30 10.07
C GLU A 362 -10.46 8.71 9.91
N ARG A 363 -9.73 9.23 10.90
CA ARG A 363 -9.03 10.49 10.75
C ARG A 363 -7.75 10.30 9.94
N HIS A 364 -7.66 10.94 8.77
CA HIS A 364 -6.41 11.00 8.02
C HIS A 364 -5.55 12.18 8.48
N ASP A 365 -5.99 13.39 8.24
CA ASP A 365 -5.30 14.59 8.71
C ASP A 365 -6.26 15.49 9.50
N ILE A 366 -5.72 16.53 10.11
CA ILE A 366 -6.42 17.54 10.89
C ILE A 366 -7.07 18.60 9.97
N GLY A 367 -7.64 19.66 10.52
CA GLY A 367 -8.24 20.75 9.76
C GLY A 367 -9.77 20.70 9.68
N ARG A 368 -10.38 19.88 10.54
CA ARG A 368 -11.81 19.95 10.89
C ARG A 368 -11.93 20.41 12.34
N PRO A 369 -13.10 20.94 12.75
CA PRO A 369 -13.37 21.23 14.16
C PRO A 369 -13.02 20.05 15.05
N ASN A 370 -12.39 20.30 16.19
CA ASN A 370 -11.94 19.32 17.18
C ASN A 370 -10.98 18.24 16.62
N ASP A 371 -10.30 18.51 15.52
CA ASP A 371 -9.47 17.56 14.78
C ASP A 371 -10.22 16.25 14.38
N TRP A 372 -11.54 16.31 14.20
CA TRP A 372 -12.37 15.16 13.86
C TRP A 372 -11.98 14.50 12.52
N GLY A 373 -12.23 13.19 12.43
CA GLY A 373 -12.07 12.40 11.23
C GLY A 373 -13.22 12.57 10.22
N TYR A 374 -13.12 11.83 9.12
CA TYR A 374 -14.22 11.60 8.17
C TYR A 374 -14.37 10.09 7.98
N PRO A 375 -15.18 9.44 8.82
CA PRO A 375 -15.27 7.98 8.85
C PRO A 375 -16.08 7.43 7.70
N ILE A 376 -15.50 6.42 7.01
CA ILE A 376 -16.14 5.67 5.93
C ILE A 376 -15.95 4.18 6.19
N ARG A 377 -16.95 3.37 5.83
CA ARG A 377 -16.83 1.94 5.57
C ARG A 377 -17.41 1.62 4.21
N GLY A 378 -16.83 0.64 3.54
CA GLY A 378 -17.30 0.20 2.24
C GLY A 378 -16.94 -1.25 1.95
N ILE A 379 -17.56 -1.75 0.91
CA ILE A 379 -17.30 -3.08 0.36
C ILE A 379 -17.14 -2.95 -1.15
N LEU A 380 -16.11 -3.60 -1.67
CA LEU A 380 -15.80 -3.67 -3.09
C LEU A 380 -15.88 -5.12 -3.57
N THR A 381 -16.59 -5.34 -4.64
CA THR A 381 -16.68 -6.59 -5.41
C THR A 381 -16.18 -6.35 -6.83
N SER A 382 -16.23 -7.36 -7.72
CA SER A 382 -15.86 -7.20 -9.14
C SER A 382 -16.65 -6.09 -9.86
N ASP A 383 -17.91 -5.92 -9.50
CA ASP A 383 -18.83 -5.04 -10.23
C ASP A 383 -19.18 -3.77 -9.45
N TRP A 384 -19.15 -3.83 -8.13
CA TRP A 384 -19.76 -2.81 -7.29
C TRP A 384 -18.85 -2.33 -6.16
N LEU A 385 -18.85 -1.02 -5.93
CA LEU A 385 -18.36 -0.35 -4.73
C LEU A 385 -19.54 0.27 -4.01
N TYR A 386 -19.80 -0.16 -2.76
CA TYR A 386 -20.72 0.49 -1.83
C TYR A 386 -19.95 1.17 -0.72
N LEU A 387 -20.29 2.42 -0.42
CA LEU A 387 -19.69 3.22 0.66
C LEU A 387 -20.78 3.76 1.59
N HIS A 388 -20.51 3.74 2.89
CA HIS A 388 -21.30 4.40 3.93
C HIS A 388 -20.45 5.47 4.61
N ASN A 389 -20.89 6.73 4.53
CA ASN A 389 -20.30 7.90 5.16
C ASN A 389 -21.02 8.14 6.49
N PHE A 390 -20.33 7.94 7.62
CA PHE A 390 -20.96 8.07 8.95
C PHE A 390 -21.20 9.51 9.38
N GLU A 391 -20.47 10.45 8.79
CA GLU A 391 -20.53 11.88 9.13
C GLU A 391 -20.64 12.74 7.85
N PRO A 392 -21.74 12.61 7.09
CA PRO A 392 -21.90 13.28 5.79
C PRO A 392 -21.92 14.81 5.88
N ALA A 393 -22.22 15.36 7.07
CA ALA A 393 -22.16 16.80 7.32
C ALA A 393 -20.73 17.37 7.34
N ARG A 394 -19.71 16.53 7.60
CA ARG A 394 -18.30 16.94 7.62
C ARG A 394 -17.74 17.04 6.20
N TRP A 395 -16.65 17.79 6.02
CA TRP A 395 -15.92 17.88 4.76
C TRP A 395 -14.97 16.68 4.57
N PRO A 396 -15.09 15.90 3.46
CA PRO A 396 -14.35 14.63 3.31
C PRO A 396 -12.84 14.80 3.16
N ALA A 397 -12.39 15.95 2.63
CA ALA A 397 -10.97 16.26 2.44
C ALA A 397 -10.39 17.23 3.49
N GLY A 398 -11.12 17.55 4.56
CA GLY A 398 -10.82 18.63 5.49
C GLY A 398 -11.56 19.91 5.13
N ASN A 399 -11.73 20.82 6.08
CA ASN A 399 -12.47 22.05 5.84
C ASN A 399 -11.83 22.93 4.78
N PRO A 400 -12.62 23.56 3.90
CA PRO A 400 -12.12 24.43 2.83
C PRO A 400 -11.26 25.58 3.34
N GLU A 401 -11.71 26.27 4.37
CA GLU A 401 -11.02 27.40 5.00
C GLU A 401 -9.66 27.02 5.60
N THR A 402 -9.45 25.75 5.91
CA THR A 402 -8.17 25.22 6.39
C THR A 402 -7.33 24.57 5.30
N GLY A 403 -7.69 24.69 4.02
CA GLY A 403 -6.88 24.26 2.88
C GLY A 403 -7.05 22.80 2.49
N TYR A 404 -8.15 22.13 2.86
CA TYR A 404 -8.44 20.73 2.48
C TYR A 404 -7.27 19.78 2.84
N LEU A 405 -6.86 19.77 4.11
CA LEU A 405 -5.61 19.20 4.58
C LEU A 405 -5.42 17.70 4.34
N ASN A 406 -6.49 16.93 4.05
CA ASN A 406 -6.35 15.51 3.69
C ASN A 406 -5.84 15.28 2.26
N CYS A 407 -5.77 16.34 1.45
CA CYS A 407 -5.30 16.30 0.06
C CYS A 407 -4.04 17.16 -0.09
N ASP A 408 -2.96 16.56 -0.59
CA ASP A 408 -1.70 17.25 -0.80
C ASP A 408 -1.85 18.40 -1.82
N GLY A 409 -1.07 19.45 -1.65
CA GLY A 409 -0.96 20.57 -2.58
C GLY A 409 -0.36 20.12 -3.92
N SER A 410 -0.94 20.59 -5.01
CA SER A 410 -0.48 20.24 -6.37
C SER A 410 -0.96 21.25 -7.39
N PRO A 411 -0.33 21.33 -8.56
CA PRO A 411 -0.83 22.14 -9.67
C PRO A 411 -2.27 21.81 -10.05
N LEU A 412 -2.62 20.51 -10.07
CA LEU A 412 -3.99 20.07 -10.33
C LEU A 412 -4.97 20.53 -9.24
N LYS A 413 -4.62 20.38 -7.95
CA LYS A 413 -5.46 20.87 -6.85
C LYS A 413 -5.71 22.38 -6.96
N THR A 414 -4.65 23.15 -7.15
CA THR A 414 -4.74 24.60 -7.31
C THR A 414 -5.66 24.97 -8.48
N GLN A 415 -5.53 24.29 -9.63
CA GLN A 415 -6.37 24.52 -10.81
C GLN A 415 -7.86 24.25 -10.52
N ILE A 416 -8.18 23.14 -9.84
CA ILE A 416 -9.57 22.79 -9.48
C ILE A 416 -10.18 23.85 -8.56
N LEU A 417 -9.43 24.29 -7.53
CA LEU A 417 -9.87 25.31 -6.59
C LEU A 417 -10.09 26.67 -7.29
N GLU A 418 -9.16 27.07 -8.16
CA GLU A 418 -9.28 28.32 -8.90
C GLU A 418 -10.45 28.30 -9.90
N ALA A 419 -10.68 27.18 -10.60
CA ALA A 419 -11.80 27.06 -11.53
C ALA A 419 -13.15 27.29 -10.82
N ARG A 420 -13.34 26.71 -9.63
CA ARG A 420 -14.51 26.95 -8.80
C ARG A 420 -14.60 28.42 -8.36
N ARG A 421 -13.53 28.99 -7.82
CA ARG A 421 -13.50 30.39 -7.32
C ARG A 421 -13.83 31.41 -8.41
N LYS A 422 -13.44 31.12 -9.63
CA LYS A 422 -13.71 31.97 -10.81
C LYS A 422 -15.06 31.68 -11.47
N GLY A 423 -15.84 30.73 -10.96
CA GLY A 423 -17.13 30.33 -11.56
C GLY A 423 -17.02 29.67 -12.92
N LEU A 424 -15.85 29.10 -13.28
CA LEU A 424 -15.59 28.46 -14.56
C LEU A 424 -16.11 27.00 -14.59
N SER A 425 -15.92 26.27 -13.51
CA SER A 425 -16.40 24.90 -13.35
C SER A 425 -16.40 24.52 -11.86
N THR A 426 -17.42 23.78 -11.43
CA THR A 426 -17.53 23.22 -10.07
C THR A 426 -17.41 21.70 -10.05
N ALA A 427 -17.64 21.01 -11.17
CA ALA A 427 -17.75 19.56 -11.21
C ALA A 427 -16.54 18.82 -10.62
N SER A 428 -15.31 19.15 -11.04
CA SER A 428 -14.10 18.52 -10.50
C SER A 428 -13.89 18.85 -9.01
N TRP A 429 -14.32 20.04 -8.58
CA TRP A 429 -14.26 20.42 -7.17
C TRP A 429 -15.28 19.65 -6.33
N GLU A 430 -16.52 19.54 -6.78
CA GLU A 430 -17.58 18.78 -6.10
C GLU A 430 -17.17 17.32 -5.94
N LEU A 431 -16.65 16.70 -7.00
CA LEU A 431 -16.18 15.33 -6.98
C LEU A 431 -14.95 15.13 -6.07
N SER A 432 -14.06 16.10 -5.97
CA SER A 432 -12.81 15.97 -5.19
C SER A 432 -12.98 16.39 -3.73
N PHE A 433 -13.75 17.43 -3.45
CA PHE A 433 -13.79 18.13 -2.15
C PHE A 433 -15.19 18.34 -1.58
N GLY A 434 -16.24 18.27 -2.41
CA GLY A 434 -17.62 18.47 -2.01
C GLY A 434 -18.10 17.48 -0.94
N LYS A 435 -19.10 17.87 -0.17
CA LYS A 435 -19.75 17.00 0.82
C LYS A 435 -20.34 15.75 0.15
N ARG A 436 -20.40 14.65 0.88
CA ARG A 436 -20.88 13.37 0.39
C ARG A 436 -22.24 13.02 0.99
N PRO A 437 -23.10 12.30 0.26
CA PRO A 437 -24.29 11.70 0.87
C PRO A 437 -23.90 10.61 1.86
N GLU A 438 -24.85 10.15 2.67
CA GLU A 438 -24.65 9.06 3.63
C GLU A 438 -24.25 7.76 2.92
N GLU A 439 -24.88 7.46 1.78
CA GLU A 439 -24.62 6.24 1.01
C GLU A 439 -24.16 6.56 -0.41
N GLU A 440 -23.18 5.82 -0.90
CA GLU A 440 -22.71 5.88 -2.27
C GLU A 440 -22.64 4.46 -2.85
N LEU A 441 -23.10 4.29 -4.09
CA LEU A 441 -23.05 3.04 -4.84
C LEU A 441 -22.52 3.30 -6.25
N TYR A 442 -21.47 2.59 -6.64
CA TYR A 442 -20.87 2.73 -7.98
C TYR A 442 -20.75 1.36 -8.66
N HIS A 443 -21.10 1.31 -9.95
CA HIS A 443 -20.88 0.15 -10.79
C HIS A 443 -19.46 0.21 -11.37
N VAL A 444 -18.46 -0.23 -10.60
CA VAL A 444 -17.04 -0.02 -10.92
C VAL A 444 -16.55 -0.71 -12.18
N ALA A 445 -17.21 -1.76 -12.63
CA ALA A 445 -16.91 -2.41 -13.91
C ALA A 445 -17.29 -1.54 -15.14
N MET A 446 -18.21 -0.59 -14.98
CA MET A 446 -18.67 0.32 -16.04
C MET A 446 -18.28 1.78 -15.77
N ASP A 447 -17.99 2.13 -14.53
CA ASP A 447 -17.68 3.47 -14.04
C ASP A 447 -16.50 3.38 -13.04
N GLU A 448 -15.31 3.03 -13.54
CA GLU A 448 -14.10 2.88 -12.72
C GLU A 448 -13.69 4.19 -12.03
N ASP A 449 -14.11 5.35 -12.57
CA ASP A 449 -13.86 6.66 -11.97
C ASP A 449 -14.86 7.01 -10.85
N CYS A 450 -15.86 6.17 -10.61
CA CYS A 450 -16.90 6.41 -9.61
C CYS A 450 -17.56 7.79 -9.80
N MET A 451 -18.03 8.09 -11.01
CA MET A 451 -18.64 9.37 -11.39
C MET A 451 -20.11 9.45 -11.02
N ASN A 452 -20.82 8.32 -11.13
CA ASN A 452 -22.26 8.26 -11.01
C ASN A 452 -22.68 7.50 -9.75
N ASN A 453 -23.09 8.23 -8.71
CA ASN A 453 -23.64 7.60 -7.51
C ASN A 453 -25.05 7.05 -7.78
N LEU A 454 -25.22 5.75 -7.65
CA LEU A 454 -26.46 5.00 -7.92
C LEU A 454 -27.22 4.63 -6.63
N ALA A 455 -26.81 5.12 -5.45
CA ALA A 455 -27.42 4.73 -4.16
C ALA A 455 -28.91 5.09 -4.06
N GLU A 456 -29.33 6.17 -4.70
CA GLU A 456 -30.76 6.60 -4.74
C GLU A 456 -31.56 6.02 -5.91
N SER A 457 -30.91 5.24 -6.80
CA SER A 457 -31.58 4.63 -7.95
C SER A 457 -32.49 3.50 -7.50
N THR A 458 -33.77 3.57 -7.84
CA THR A 458 -34.76 2.51 -7.55
C THR A 458 -34.40 1.19 -8.21
N GLU A 459 -33.73 1.22 -9.38
CA GLU A 459 -33.26 0.04 -10.09
C GLU A 459 -32.17 -0.71 -9.31
N HIS A 460 -31.35 0.00 -8.54
CA HIS A 460 -30.20 -0.58 -7.82
C HIS A 460 -30.43 -0.73 -6.30
N GLN A 461 -31.65 -0.49 -5.82
CA GLN A 461 -31.98 -0.54 -4.39
C GLN A 461 -31.70 -1.91 -3.75
N GLU A 462 -32.02 -3.00 -4.46
CA GLU A 462 -31.73 -4.37 -3.99
C GLU A 462 -30.21 -4.59 -3.87
N THR A 463 -29.45 -4.15 -4.87
CA THR A 463 -27.98 -4.24 -4.86
C THR A 463 -27.37 -3.44 -3.70
N SER A 464 -27.82 -2.20 -3.50
CA SER A 464 -27.39 -1.34 -2.39
C SER A 464 -27.64 -2.01 -1.04
N THR A 465 -28.87 -2.48 -0.81
CA THR A 465 -29.25 -3.17 0.44
C THR A 465 -28.39 -4.42 0.67
N ARG A 466 -28.26 -5.28 -0.34
CA ARG A 466 -27.46 -6.51 -0.26
C ARG A 466 -25.99 -6.22 0.08
N LEU A 467 -25.38 -5.22 -0.54
CA LEU A 467 -23.98 -4.86 -0.28
C LEU A 467 -23.80 -4.23 1.10
N LYS A 468 -24.74 -3.40 1.54
CA LYS A 468 -24.78 -2.83 2.89
C LYS A 468 -24.82 -3.94 3.95
N ASP A 469 -25.74 -4.90 3.81
CA ASP A 469 -25.88 -6.03 4.73
C ASP A 469 -24.63 -6.91 4.75
N LEU A 470 -24.04 -7.16 3.58
CA LEU A 470 -22.80 -7.92 3.44
C LEU A 470 -21.64 -7.22 4.13
N MET A 471 -21.46 -5.91 3.89
CA MET A 471 -20.45 -5.07 4.53
C MET A 471 -20.60 -5.09 6.06
N GLN A 472 -21.81 -4.84 6.56
CA GLN A 472 -22.08 -4.81 8.01
C GLN A 472 -21.78 -6.15 8.68
N ARG A 473 -22.17 -7.28 8.06
CA ARG A 473 -21.88 -8.63 8.54
C ARG A 473 -20.38 -8.88 8.62
N ASP A 474 -19.63 -8.56 7.56
CA ASP A 474 -18.19 -8.78 7.51
C ASP A 474 -17.48 -7.88 8.53
N LEU A 475 -17.88 -6.62 8.69
CA LEU A 475 -17.34 -5.69 9.70
C LEU A 475 -17.65 -6.17 11.14
N LEU A 476 -18.85 -6.67 11.42
CA LEU A 476 -19.22 -7.24 12.71
C LEU A 476 -18.38 -8.50 13.03
N GLN A 477 -18.15 -9.37 12.06
CA GLN A 477 -17.27 -10.53 12.21
C GLN A 477 -15.85 -10.11 12.63
N HIS A 478 -15.37 -8.99 12.09
CA HIS A 478 -14.07 -8.41 12.43
C HIS A 478 -14.12 -7.46 13.64
N GLN A 479 -15.23 -7.38 14.35
CA GLN A 479 -15.41 -6.57 15.57
C GLN A 479 -15.08 -5.07 15.35
N ASP A 480 -15.51 -4.50 14.23
CA ASP A 480 -15.35 -3.08 13.96
C ASP A 480 -16.03 -2.24 15.06
N PRO A 481 -15.31 -1.33 15.73
CA PRO A 481 -15.89 -0.49 16.78
C PRO A 481 -17.12 0.31 16.34
N ARG A 482 -17.20 0.75 15.07
CA ARG A 482 -18.39 1.47 14.56
C ARG A 482 -19.62 0.58 14.50
N MET A 483 -19.47 -0.66 14.08
CA MET A 483 -20.58 -1.63 14.06
C MET A 483 -21.03 -2.02 15.49
N LEU A 484 -20.19 -1.81 16.48
CA LEU A 484 -20.48 -2.06 17.90
C LEU A 484 -20.97 -0.80 18.66
N GLY A 485 -21.26 0.30 17.97
CA GLY A 485 -21.70 1.57 18.57
C GLY A 485 -20.59 2.32 19.33
N LYS A 486 -19.32 2.03 19.04
CA LYS A 486 -18.15 2.61 19.73
C LYS A 486 -17.28 3.45 18.77
N GLY A 487 -17.82 3.91 17.65
CA GLY A 487 -17.05 4.60 16.61
C GLY A 487 -16.47 5.95 17.03
N ASP A 488 -17.07 6.63 17.97
CA ASP A 488 -16.62 7.95 18.45
C ASP A 488 -15.22 7.90 19.07
N VAL A 489 -14.75 6.72 19.49
CA VAL A 489 -13.40 6.55 20.04
C VAL A 489 -12.31 7.01 19.07
N PHE A 490 -12.51 6.86 17.75
CA PHE A 490 -11.50 7.24 16.75
C PHE A 490 -11.23 8.75 16.71
N ASP A 491 -12.23 9.58 16.99
CA ASP A 491 -12.08 11.04 17.09
C ASP A 491 -11.34 11.46 18.37
N SER A 492 -11.30 10.60 19.41
CA SER A 492 -10.61 10.87 20.67
C SER A 492 -9.11 10.50 20.66
N TYR A 493 -8.64 9.73 19.67
CA TYR A 493 -7.24 9.30 19.61
C TYR A 493 -6.29 10.47 19.30
N PRO A 494 -5.08 10.50 19.91
CA PRO A 494 -4.16 11.61 19.76
C PRO A 494 -3.63 11.76 18.33
N PHE A 495 -3.28 12.98 17.96
CA PHE A 495 -2.47 13.33 16.81
C PHE A 495 -1.07 13.69 17.31
N VAL A 496 -0.03 12.93 16.93
CA VAL A 496 1.30 13.04 17.57
C VAL A 496 2.15 14.21 17.11
N ASN A 497 1.73 14.96 16.10
CA ASN A 497 2.39 16.21 15.74
C ASN A 497 1.74 17.38 16.49
N GLU A 498 2.24 17.65 17.70
CA GLU A 498 1.72 18.67 18.60
C GLU A 498 1.66 20.08 17.96
N SER A 499 2.54 20.38 17.01
CA SER A 499 2.54 21.68 16.32
C SER A 499 1.30 21.91 15.45
N ASN A 500 0.55 20.86 15.14
CA ASN A 500 -0.63 20.91 14.28
C ASN A 500 -1.95 20.54 14.99
N VAL A 501 -1.91 20.10 16.25
CA VAL A 501 -3.12 19.81 17.04
C VAL A 501 -4.00 21.05 17.17
N HIS A 502 -5.31 20.87 17.14
CA HIS A 502 -6.33 21.92 17.12
C HIS A 502 -6.13 22.91 15.96
N PHE A 503 -5.78 22.35 14.79
CA PHE A 503 -5.46 23.18 13.62
C PHE A 503 -6.59 24.11 13.23
N TYR A 504 -7.84 23.60 13.19
CA TYR A 504 -9.01 24.38 12.79
C TYR A 504 -9.22 25.58 13.71
N GLU A 505 -9.28 25.37 15.01
CA GLU A 505 -9.54 26.41 16.03
C GLU A 505 -8.44 27.47 16.01
N ARG A 506 -7.19 27.04 15.95
CA ARG A 506 -6.03 27.95 15.88
C ARG A 506 -6.03 28.77 14.59
N TYR A 507 -6.33 28.13 13.46
CA TYR A 507 -6.41 28.84 12.18
C TYR A 507 -7.55 29.86 12.18
N MET A 508 -8.74 29.48 12.67
CA MET A 508 -9.91 30.37 12.75
C MET A 508 -9.72 31.50 13.76
N SER A 509 -8.89 31.32 14.79
CA SER A 509 -8.52 32.42 15.73
C SER A 509 -7.46 33.37 15.17
N GLY A 510 -6.94 33.11 13.97
CA GLY A 510 -5.95 33.98 13.29
C GLY A 510 -4.51 33.50 13.39
N GLU A 511 -4.23 32.38 14.08
CA GLU A 511 -2.93 31.74 13.97
C GLU A 511 -2.69 31.22 12.54
N ARG A 512 -1.43 30.94 12.21
CA ARG A 512 -1.06 30.33 10.91
C ARG A 512 -0.15 29.12 11.16
N PRO A 513 -0.71 27.98 11.64
CA PRO A 513 0.07 26.76 11.82
C PRO A 513 0.71 26.30 10.50
N ARG A 514 1.89 25.71 10.56
CA ARG A 514 2.61 25.27 9.36
C ARG A 514 1.94 24.04 8.76
N THR A 515 1.76 24.07 7.44
CA THR A 515 1.22 22.98 6.62
C THR A 515 2.16 22.77 5.45
N GLY A 516 3.19 21.93 5.65
CA GLY A 516 4.21 21.72 4.62
C GLY A 516 3.75 20.93 3.39
N TRP A 517 2.56 20.32 3.47
CA TRP A 517 2.02 19.44 2.42
C TRP A 517 0.89 20.06 1.59
N VAL A 518 0.47 21.31 1.84
CA VAL A 518 -0.50 22.06 1.03
C VAL A 518 0.06 23.41 0.61
N HIS A 519 -0.46 23.95 -0.50
CA HIS A 519 -0.04 25.25 -1.01
C HIS A 519 -0.81 26.37 -0.29
N PRO A 520 -0.22 27.56 -0.06
CA PRO A 520 -0.92 28.70 0.53
C PRO A 520 -2.21 29.12 -0.17
N SER A 521 -2.31 28.89 -1.49
CA SER A 521 -3.53 29.17 -2.28
C SER A 521 -4.64 28.14 -2.09
N ASP A 522 -4.40 27.05 -1.35
CA ASP A 522 -5.42 26.02 -1.12
C ASP A 522 -6.47 26.43 -0.09
N PHE A 523 -6.20 27.46 0.72
CA PHE A 523 -7.08 27.95 1.78
C PHE A 523 -8.19 28.82 1.19
N GLU A 524 -9.45 28.53 1.54
CA GLU A 524 -10.57 29.41 1.18
C GLU A 524 -10.62 30.62 2.09
N ALA A 525 -11.03 31.77 1.52
CA ALA A 525 -11.11 33.03 2.26
C ALA A 525 -12.21 33.04 3.35
N ALA A 526 -13.23 32.19 3.19
CA ALA A 526 -14.36 32.02 4.10
C ALA A 526 -14.83 30.56 4.11
N ALA A 527 -15.55 30.17 5.15
CA ALA A 527 -16.23 28.89 5.19
C ALA A 527 -17.21 28.75 4.02
N LEU A 528 -17.31 27.53 3.48
CA LEU A 528 -18.31 27.19 2.46
C LEU A 528 -19.49 26.48 3.12
N GLU A 529 -20.70 26.70 2.58
CA GLU A 529 -21.95 26.09 3.04
C GLU A 529 -22.09 24.61 2.63
#